data_63da435a1c203711e2e382aab5b270aa
#
_entry.id   63da435a1c203711e2e382aab5b270aa
#
_cell.length_a   1.000
_cell.length_b   1.000
_cell.length_c   1.000
_cell.angle_alpha   90.00
_cell.angle_beta   90.00
_cell.angle_gamma   90.00
#
_symmetry.space_group_name_H-M   'P 1'
#
loop_
_entity.id
_entity.type
_entity.pdbx_description
1 polymer ?
#
loop_
_entity_poly.entity_id
_entity_poly.type
_entity_poly.pdbx_seq_one_letter_code
_entity_poly.pdbx_strand_id
1 'polypeptide(L)'
;MEIGARNRAISYLVVGLGLTVGYAFMRDVEWQSSSSFHTLLETIATILALMVGAIALLRYYSRKEITLLFIGAGFLGTAFLDGYHMIVTSMYFLPLMPSDLPSLIPWSWVASRQFLAILLFLSLLASFWEHRLGEKGRYTEVAVYSFVAVFAIGSFLFFAFMPIPPAYYPELIFHRPEEFGPALFFLFALIGYLRKGTWRHDAFEHWLVLSLIVGFVGQAVFMSFSDQLFDFEFDAAHTLKKVSYVCVLIGLMISIYVIFRESYNNETRIGTVLETV
;
A
#
# COMPACT_ATOMS: atom_id res chain seq x y z
N MET A 1 -18.33 22.93 -6.05
CA MET A 1 -17.80 21.58 -5.82
C MET A 1 -19.00 20.64 -5.67
N GLU A 2 -19.09 19.59 -6.48
CA GLU A 2 -20.20 18.63 -6.42
C GLU A 2 -20.29 18.00 -5.03
N ILE A 3 -21.51 17.70 -4.56
CA ILE A 3 -21.76 17.13 -3.22
C ILE A 3 -20.90 15.88 -2.97
N GLY A 4 -20.75 15.00 -3.96
CA GLY A 4 -19.92 13.81 -3.87
C GLY A 4 -18.44 14.11 -3.62
N ALA A 5 -17.85 15.06 -4.32
CA ALA A 5 -16.46 15.46 -4.15
C ALA A 5 -16.21 16.12 -2.78
N ARG A 6 -17.18 16.88 -2.28
CA ARG A 6 -17.11 17.47 -0.93
C ARG A 6 -17.11 16.39 0.14
N ASN A 7 -18.00 15.39 0.04
CA ASN A 7 -18.08 14.31 1.01
C ASN A 7 -16.78 13.47 1.02
N ARG A 8 -16.19 13.21 -0.16
CA ARG A 8 -14.89 12.53 -0.26
C ARG A 8 -13.75 13.32 0.40
N ALA A 9 -13.70 14.65 0.16
CA ALA A 9 -12.71 15.51 0.82
C ALA A 9 -12.89 15.55 2.35
N ILE A 10 -14.13 15.58 2.83
CA ILE A 10 -14.43 15.49 4.27
C ILE A 10 -13.97 14.15 4.84
N SER A 11 -14.20 13.03 4.13
CA SER A 11 -13.73 11.72 4.61
C SER A 11 -12.20 11.65 4.76
N TYR A 12 -11.45 12.31 3.86
CA TYR A 12 -9.98 12.40 3.98
C TYR A 12 -9.53 13.14 5.23
N LEU A 13 -10.17 14.29 5.51
CA LEU A 13 -9.89 15.07 6.72
C LEU A 13 -10.28 14.30 7.98
N VAL A 14 -11.46 13.68 7.99
CA VAL A 14 -11.94 12.89 9.14
C VAL A 14 -11.01 11.71 9.42
N VAL A 15 -10.60 10.97 8.40
CA VAL A 15 -9.69 9.83 8.57
C VAL A 15 -8.31 10.31 9.02
N GLY A 16 -7.71 11.29 8.34
CA GLY A 16 -6.38 11.78 8.68
C GLY A 16 -6.31 12.39 10.09
N LEU A 17 -7.25 13.29 10.42
CA LEU A 17 -7.33 13.89 11.75
C LEU A 17 -7.71 12.87 12.81
N GLY A 18 -8.67 11.98 12.51
CA GLY A 18 -9.12 10.95 13.44
C GLY A 18 -7.98 9.99 13.84
N LEU A 19 -7.15 9.57 12.89
CA LEU A 19 -5.99 8.74 13.17
C LEU A 19 -4.92 9.48 13.99
N THR A 20 -4.62 10.73 13.63
CA THR A 20 -3.60 11.52 14.32
C THR A 20 -4.03 11.90 15.73
N VAL A 21 -5.30 12.29 15.91
CA VAL A 21 -5.87 12.59 17.23
C VAL A 21 -6.01 11.30 18.05
N GLY A 22 -6.45 10.20 17.42
CA GLY A 22 -6.51 8.87 18.04
C GLY A 22 -5.16 8.44 18.61
N TYR A 23 -4.08 8.63 17.84
CA TYR A 23 -2.72 8.40 18.33
C TYR A 23 -2.43 9.20 19.59
N ALA A 24 -2.71 10.52 19.60
CA ALA A 24 -2.44 11.38 20.75
C ALA A 24 -3.14 10.92 22.05
N PHE A 25 -4.30 10.28 21.94
CA PHE A 25 -5.02 9.70 23.08
C PHE A 25 -4.55 8.31 23.48
N MET A 26 -3.95 7.57 22.58
CA MET A 26 -3.60 6.16 22.78
C MET A 26 -2.10 5.89 22.96
N ARG A 27 -1.23 6.89 22.75
CA ARG A 27 0.23 6.74 22.83
C ARG A 27 0.75 6.27 24.20
N ASP A 28 -0.01 6.52 25.28
CA ASP A 28 0.39 6.16 26.64
C ASP A 28 -0.28 4.82 27.10
N VAL A 29 -0.87 4.06 26.15
CA VAL A 29 -1.51 2.78 26.46
C VAL A 29 -0.44 1.72 26.68
N GLU A 30 -0.43 1.12 27.87
CA GLU A 30 0.41 -0.05 28.15
C GLU A 30 -0.11 -1.26 27.37
N TRP A 31 0.57 -1.59 26.28
CA TRP A 31 0.25 -2.72 25.41
C TRP A 31 1.54 -3.44 25.02
N GLN A 32 1.52 -4.76 25.11
CA GLN A 32 2.59 -5.60 24.61
C GLN A 32 1.97 -6.86 24.00
N SER A 33 2.18 -7.07 22.71
CA SER A 33 1.71 -8.27 22.02
C SER A 33 2.81 -9.36 21.94
N SER A 34 2.53 -10.38 21.14
CA SER A 34 3.45 -11.50 20.95
C SER A 34 3.89 -11.65 19.50
N SER A 35 5.05 -12.26 19.29
CA SER A 35 5.53 -12.64 17.95
C SER A 35 4.50 -13.48 17.18
N SER A 36 3.77 -14.39 17.86
CA SER A 36 2.73 -15.21 17.23
C SER A 36 1.55 -14.36 16.73
N PHE A 37 1.11 -13.38 17.53
CA PHE A 37 0.06 -12.45 17.13
C PHE A 37 0.53 -11.60 15.93
N HIS A 38 1.75 -11.09 15.97
CA HIS A 38 2.34 -10.35 14.87
C HIS A 38 2.45 -11.19 13.58
N THR A 39 2.92 -12.43 13.67
CA THR A 39 3.00 -13.35 12.52
C THR A 39 1.61 -13.58 11.89
N LEU A 40 0.55 -13.70 12.71
CA LEU A 40 -0.83 -13.78 12.21
C LEU A 40 -1.23 -12.52 11.45
N LEU A 41 -0.94 -11.35 12.01
CA LEU A 41 -1.22 -10.06 11.36
C LEU A 41 -0.50 -9.95 10.01
N GLU A 42 0.76 -10.39 9.91
CA GLU A 42 1.55 -10.34 8.68
C GLU A 42 1.09 -11.38 7.64
N THR A 43 0.61 -12.54 8.09
CA THR A 43 -0.03 -13.51 7.21
C THR A 43 -1.26 -12.90 6.52
N ILE A 44 -2.11 -12.22 7.28
CA ILE A 44 -3.29 -11.52 6.73
C ILE A 44 -2.85 -10.43 5.74
N ALA A 45 -1.82 -9.64 6.07
CA ALA A 45 -1.31 -8.60 5.19
C ALA A 45 -0.78 -9.17 3.86
N THR A 46 -0.03 -10.27 3.91
CA THR A 46 0.50 -10.97 2.74
C THR A 46 -0.64 -11.43 1.82
N ILE A 47 -1.67 -12.06 2.38
CA ILE A 47 -2.84 -12.52 1.61
C ILE A 47 -3.58 -11.33 1.00
N LEU A 48 -3.81 -10.25 1.75
CA LEU A 48 -4.43 -9.04 1.22
C LEU A 48 -3.62 -8.42 0.08
N ALA A 49 -2.30 -8.36 0.22
CA ALA A 49 -1.43 -7.84 -0.83
C ALA A 49 -1.50 -8.71 -2.11
N LEU A 50 -1.50 -10.04 -1.98
CA LEU A 50 -1.72 -10.95 -3.12
C LEU A 50 -3.06 -10.71 -3.79
N MET A 51 -4.14 -10.58 -3.02
CA MET A 51 -5.48 -10.31 -3.55
C MET A 51 -5.54 -8.96 -4.29
N VAL A 52 -5.03 -7.90 -3.70
CA VAL A 52 -4.97 -6.57 -4.33
C VAL A 52 -4.17 -6.62 -5.61
N GLY A 53 -2.99 -7.25 -5.59
CA GLY A 53 -2.12 -7.40 -6.75
C GLY A 53 -2.81 -8.13 -7.90
N ALA A 54 -3.40 -9.30 -7.62
CA ALA A 54 -4.11 -10.11 -8.62
C ALA A 54 -5.31 -9.35 -9.23
N ILE A 55 -6.13 -8.71 -8.38
CA ILE A 55 -7.33 -7.99 -8.85
C ILE A 55 -6.95 -6.73 -9.64
N ALA A 56 -5.91 -6.00 -9.22
CA ALA A 56 -5.41 -4.84 -9.96
C ALA A 56 -4.88 -5.24 -11.34
N LEU A 57 -4.15 -6.36 -11.45
CA LEU A 57 -3.69 -6.88 -12.74
C LEU A 57 -4.86 -7.36 -13.61
N LEU A 58 -5.84 -8.05 -13.02
CA LEU A 58 -7.04 -8.44 -13.76
C LEU A 58 -7.74 -7.21 -14.38
N ARG A 59 -7.88 -6.15 -13.61
CA ARG A 59 -8.42 -4.88 -14.10
C ARG A 59 -7.51 -4.22 -15.13
N TYR A 60 -6.19 -4.26 -14.96
CA TYR A 60 -5.24 -3.79 -15.96
C TYR A 60 -5.44 -4.49 -17.31
N TYR A 61 -5.53 -5.81 -17.31
CA TYR A 61 -5.74 -6.56 -18.56
C TYR A 61 -7.08 -6.26 -19.23
N SER A 62 -8.09 -5.83 -18.45
CA SER A 62 -9.39 -5.42 -19.00
C SER A 62 -9.41 -4.02 -19.62
N ARG A 63 -8.65 -3.07 -19.07
CA ARG A 63 -8.71 -1.65 -19.49
C ARG A 63 -7.35 -1.08 -19.94
N LYS A 64 -6.23 -1.80 -19.74
CA LYS A 64 -4.86 -1.40 -20.10
C LYS A 64 -4.42 -0.05 -19.48
N GLU A 65 -4.91 0.28 -18.29
CA GLU A 65 -4.52 1.48 -17.54
C GLU A 65 -3.17 1.26 -16.86
N ILE A 66 -2.13 2.01 -17.26
CA ILE A 66 -0.75 1.82 -16.77
C ILE A 66 -0.63 1.94 -15.24
N THR A 67 -1.43 2.81 -14.63
CA THR A 67 -1.51 2.96 -13.17
C THR A 67 -1.77 1.62 -12.48
N LEU A 68 -2.70 0.81 -13.02
CA LEU A 68 -3.07 -0.48 -12.46
C LEU A 68 -1.99 -1.55 -12.66
N LEU A 69 -1.19 -1.44 -13.72
CA LEU A 69 -0.03 -2.33 -13.92
C LEU A 69 1.01 -2.11 -12.80
N PHE A 70 1.36 -0.85 -12.53
CA PHE A 70 2.30 -0.52 -11.43
C PHE A 70 1.74 -0.91 -10.06
N ILE A 71 0.47 -0.62 -9.79
CA ILE A 71 -0.19 -0.98 -8.52
C ILE A 71 -0.23 -2.50 -8.37
N GLY A 72 -0.70 -3.23 -9.39
CA GLY A 72 -0.82 -4.68 -9.33
C GLY A 72 0.51 -5.39 -9.17
N ALA A 73 1.50 -5.06 -10.01
CA ALA A 73 2.85 -5.62 -9.90
C ALA A 73 3.51 -5.20 -8.56
N GLY A 74 3.30 -3.94 -8.13
CA GLY A 74 3.78 -3.44 -6.84
C GLY A 74 3.22 -4.24 -5.67
N PHE A 75 1.93 -4.49 -5.62
CA PHE A 75 1.33 -5.29 -4.55
C PHE A 75 1.76 -6.76 -4.58
N LEU A 76 2.03 -7.37 -5.74
CA LEU A 76 2.61 -8.71 -5.81
C LEU A 76 4.04 -8.75 -5.24
N GLY A 77 4.87 -7.76 -5.59
CA GLY A 77 6.20 -7.64 -4.99
C GLY A 77 6.15 -7.35 -3.48
N THR A 78 5.18 -6.54 -3.06
CA THR A 78 4.91 -6.30 -1.63
C THR A 78 4.50 -7.59 -0.91
N ALA A 79 3.65 -8.41 -1.51
CA ALA A 79 3.27 -9.70 -0.93
C ALA A 79 4.47 -10.63 -0.73
N PHE A 80 5.43 -10.62 -1.66
CA PHE A 80 6.68 -11.35 -1.50
C PHE A 80 7.50 -10.82 -0.31
N LEU A 81 7.64 -9.49 -0.18
CA LEU A 81 8.39 -8.87 0.92
C LEU A 81 7.65 -8.98 2.28
N ASP A 82 6.32 -8.85 2.31
CA ASP A 82 5.50 -9.08 3.50
C ASP A 82 5.56 -10.55 3.94
N GLY A 83 5.58 -11.49 2.99
CA GLY A 83 5.79 -12.91 3.27
C GLY A 83 7.16 -13.19 3.88
N TYR A 84 8.21 -12.53 3.37
CA TYR A 84 9.53 -12.58 4.00
C TYR A 84 9.50 -12.00 5.43
N HIS A 85 8.90 -10.83 5.63
CA HIS A 85 8.75 -10.23 6.94
C HIS A 85 7.97 -11.14 7.91
N MET A 86 6.92 -11.81 7.45
CA MET A 86 6.20 -12.83 8.22
C MET A 86 7.12 -13.98 8.65
N ILE A 87 8.00 -14.44 7.75
CA ILE A 87 8.95 -15.55 8.05
C ILE A 87 9.93 -15.13 9.14
N VAL A 88 10.53 -13.93 9.06
CA VAL A 88 11.52 -13.48 10.06
C VAL A 88 10.92 -13.26 11.45
N THR A 89 9.60 -13.07 11.54
CA THR A 89 8.89 -12.95 12.82
C THR A 89 8.45 -14.30 13.38
N SER A 90 8.53 -15.36 12.58
CA SER A 90 8.12 -16.71 12.99
C SER A 90 9.19 -17.37 13.86
N MET A 91 8.77 -17.87 15.02
CA MET A 91 9.66 -18.59 15.95
C MET A 91 10.37 -19.79 15.32
N TYR A 92 9.80 -20.41 14.29
CA TYR A 92 10.37 -21.56 13.60
C TYR A 92 11.60 -21.22 12.74
N PHE A 93 11.64 -20.01 12.18
CA PHE A 93 12.70 -19.58 11.26
C PHE A 93 13.76 -18.69 11.93
N LEU A 94 13.46 -18.23 13.13
CA LEU A 94 14.33 -17.37 13.94
C LEU A 94 15.80 -17.82 14.00
N PRO A 95 16.09 -19.11 14.30
CA PRO A 95 17.48 -19.60 14.41
C PRO A 95 18.24 -19.62 13.08
N LEU A 96 17.55 -19.44 11.97
CA LEU A 96 18.12 -19.47 10.61
C LEU A 96 18.40 -18.08 10.03
N MET A 97 18.04 -17.01 10.77
CA MET A 97 18.20 -15.65 10.28
C MET A 97 19.63 -15.14 10.46
N PRO A 98 20.17 -14.38 9.47
CA PRO A 98 21.55 -13.92 9.48
C PRO A 98 21.81 -12.72 10.40
N SER A 99 20.79 -12.03 10.86
CA SER A 99 20.88 -10.82 11.68
C SER A 99 20.07 -10.91 12.95
N ASP A 100 20.42 -10.09 13.95
CA ASP A 100 19.65 -9.97 15.19
C ASP A 100 18.22 -9.52 14.93
N LEU A 101 17.27 -10.16 15.62
CA LEU A 101 15.85 -9.87 15.45
C LEU A 101 15.45 -8.40 15.71
N PRO A 102 15.97 -7.74 16.75
CA PRO A 102 15.67 -6.33 17.00
C PRO A 102 16.00 -5.40 15.84
N SER A 103 16.90 -5.83 14.94
CA SER A 103 17.21 -5.09 13.72
C SER A 103 16.48 -5.66 12.50
N LEU A 104 16.46 -6.98 12.33
CA LEU A 104 15.94 -7.63 11.14
C LEU A 104 14.42 -7.46 10.97
N ILE A 105 13.65 -7.55 12.07
CA ILE A 105 12.20 -7.36 12.01
C ILE A 105 11.83 -5.94 11.55
N PRO A 106 12.33 -4.85 12.15
CA PRO A 106 12.07 -3.51 11.67
C PRO A 106 12.50 -3.29 10.21
N TRP A 107 13.71 -3.71 9.83
CA TRP A 107 14.21 -3.46 8.49
C TRP A 107 13.50 -4.26 7.40
N SER A 108 13.06 -5.49 7.69
CA SER A 108 12.23 -6.26 6.74
C SER A 108 10.83 -5.63 6.55
N TRP A 109 10.28 -5.00 7.58
CA TRP A 109 9.10 -4.14 7.47
C TRP A 109 9.37 -2.93 6.57
N VAL A 110 10.44 -2.16 6.84
CA VAL A 110 10.82 -1.00 6.02
C VAL A 110 11.01 -1.39 4.56
N ALA A 111 11.63 -2.54 4.28
CA ALA A 111 11.80 -3.05 2.91
C ALA A 111 10.47 -3.12 2.15
N SER A 112 9.47 -3.75 2.75
CA SER A 112 8.13 -3.88 2.16
C SER A 112 7.45 -2.53 2.01
N ARG A 113 7.48 -1.69 3.05
CA ARG A 113 6.80 -0.38 3.05
C ARG A 113 7.43 0.59 2.06
N GLN A 114 8.76 0.66 2.02
CA GLN A 114 9.52 1.49 1.07
C GLN A 114 9.24 1.07 -0.37
N PHE A 115 9.27 -0.24 -0.64
CA PHE A 115 8.97 -0.81 -1.95
C PHE A 115 7.57 -0.38 -2.41
N LEU A 116 6.53 -0.65 -1.61
CA LEU A 116 5.16 -0.30 -1.98
C LEU A 116 4.97 1.21 -2.20
N ALA A 117 5.50 2.03 -1.29
CA ALA A 117 5.37 3.48 -1.37
C ALA A 117 6.00 4.04 -2.65
N ILE A 118 7.18 3.52 -3.05
CA ILE A 118 7.82 3.88 -4.31
C ILE A 118 6.95 3.45 -5.50
N LEU A 119 6.41 2.22 -5.52
CA LEU A 119 5.58 1.73 -6.63
C LEU A 119 4.27 2.53 -6.76
N LEU A 120 3.65 2.94 -5.65
CA LEU A 120 2.47 3.81 -5.67
C LEU A 120 2.81 5.20 -6.20
N PHE A 121 3.97 5.74 -5.86
CA PHE A 121 4.44 7.00 -6.43
C PHE A 121 4.76 6.87 -7.93
N LEU A 122 5.42 5.78 -8.35
CA LEU A 122 5.69 5.52 -9.76
C LEU A 122 4.41 5.28 -10.58
N SER A 123 3.37 4.68 -10.01
CA SER A 123 2.07 4.53 -10.66
C SER A 123 1.44 5.88 -11.00
N LEU A 124 1.59 6.86 -10.12
CA LEU A 124 1.17 8.24 -10.37
C LEU A 124 1.98 8.88 -11.52
N LEU A 125 3.31 8.77 -11.48
CA LEU A 125 4.16 9.33 -12.56
C LEU A 125 3.87 8.69 -13.90
N ALA A 126 3.68 7.38 -13.94
CA ALA A 126 3.31 6.64 -15.15
C ALA A 126 1.98 7.14 -15.74
N SER A 127 0.99 7.39 -14.88
CA SER A 127 -0.29 8.00 -15.28
C SER A 127 -0.12 9.40 -15.92
N PHE A 128 0.73 10.25 -15.35
CA PHE A 128 1.00 11.56 -15.95
C PHE A 128 1.73 11.47 -17.28
N TRP A 129 2.67 10.52 -17.43
CA TRP A 129 3.40 10.34 -18.68
C TRP A 129 2.52 9.74 -19.78
N GLU A 130 1.67 8.76 -19.44
CA GLU A 130 0.69 8.23 -20.39
C GLU A 130 -0.26 9.33 -20.88
N HIS A 131 -0.72 10.19 -19.98
CA HIS A 131 -1.60 11.32 -20.35
C HIS A 131 -0.91 12.35 -21.26
N ARG A 132 0.41 12.62 -21.06
CA ARG A 132 1.16 13.59 -21.86
C ARG A 132 1.61 13.07 -23.21
N LEU A 133 2.04 11.81 -23.28
CA LEU A 133 2.72 11.22 -24.43
C LEU A 133 1.83 10.25 -25.22
N GLY A 134 0.63 9.97 -24.74
CA GLY A 134 -0.27 8.97 -25.31
C GLY A 134 0.40 7.59 -25.38
N GLU A 135 0.21 6.87 -26.48
CA GLU A 135 0.79 5.52 -26.66
C GLU A 135 2.32 5.47 -26.55
N LYS A 136 3.02 6.55 -26.90
CA LYS A 136 4.49 6.64 -26.76
C LYS A 136 4.95 6.69 -25.30
N GLY A 137 4.08 7.06 -24.37
CA GLY A 137 4.36 7.08 -22.94
C GLY A 137 4.07 5.76 -22.24
N ARG A 138 3.55 4.76 -22.93
CA ARG A 138 3.27 3.45 -22.35
C ARG A 138 4.54 2.64 -22.15
N TYR A 139 4.78 2.24 -20.92
CA TYR A 139 5.78 1.24 -20.62
C TYR A 139 5.30 -0.14 -21.10
N THR A 140 6.23 -0.94 -21.62
CA THR A 140 5.90 -2.33 -21.94
C THR A 140 5.65 -3.12 -20.64
N GLU A 141 4.70 -4.04 -20.67
CA GLU A 141 4.40 -4.93 -19.53
C GLU A 141 5.67 -5.62 -19.03
N VAL A 142 6.49 -6.12 -19.99
CA VAL A 142 7.76 -6.78 -19.66
C VAL A 142 8.71 -5.85 -18.90
N ALA A 143 8.82 -4.57 -19.31
CA ALA A 143 9.69 -3.62 -18.61
C ALA A 143 9.22 -3.37 -17.18
N VAL A 144 7.91 -3.20 -16.95
CA VAL A 144 7.36 -2.98 -15.61
C VAL A 144 7.54 -4.22 -14.73
N TYR A 145 7.20 -5.42 -15.23
CA TYR A 145 7.38 -6.64 -14.46
C TYR A 145 8.85 -6.92 -14.15
N SER A 146 9.75 -6.73 -15.12
CA SER A 146 11.19 -6.91 -14.90
C SER A 146 11.73 -5.92 -13.88
N PHE A 147 11.34 -4.65 -13.97
CA PHE A 147 11.73 -3.63 -13.00
C PHE A 147 11.22 -3.99 -11.58
N VAL A 148 9.95 -4.34 -11.45
CA VAL A 148 9.35 -4.71 -10.16
C VAL A 148 10.01 -5.96 -9.58
N ALA A 149 10.26 -6.98 -10.40
CA ALA A 149 10.93 -8.21 -9.95
C ALA A 149 12.36 -7.93 -9.49
N VAL A 150 13.15 -7.21 -10.28
CA VAL A 150 14.53 -6.83 -9.90
C VAL A 150 14.54 -5.98 -8.64
N PHE A 151 13.62 -5.03 -8.52
CA PHE A 151 13.53 -4.18 -7.34
C PHE A 151 13.09 -4.95 -6.08
N ALA A 152 12.11 -5.87 -6.20
CA ALA A 152 11.68 -6.71 -5.07
C ALA A 152 12.78 -7.68 -4.62
N ILE A 153 13.43 -8.37 -5.56
CA ILE A 153 14.54 -9.27 -5.26
C ILE A 153 15.74 -8.50 -4.70
N GLY A 154 16.06 -7.33 -5.29
CA GLY A 154 17.12 -6.46 -4.80
C GLY A 154 16.86 -5.96 -3.38
N SER A 155 15.62 -5.54 -3.07
CA SER A 155 15.21 -5.17 -1.72
C SER A 155 15.34 -6.34 -0.75
N PHE A 156 14.84 -7.53 -1.13
CA PHE A 156 14.99 -8.73 -0.33
C PHE A 156 16.47 -9.05 -0.04
N LEU A 157 17.31 -9.14 -1.06
CA LEU A 157 18.72 -9.46 -0.91
C LEU A 157 19.45 -8.43 -0.04
N PHE A 158 19.17 -7.15 -0.23
CA PHE A 158 19.77 -6.08 0.56
C PHE A 158 19.40 -6.24 2.04
N PHE A 159 18.12 -6.27 2.37
CA PHE A 159 17.66 -6.28 3.76
C PHE A 159 17.83 -7.65 4.46
N ALA A 160 17.96 -8.75 3.73
CA ALA A 160 18.16 -10.07 4.30
C ALA A 160 19.65 -10.39 4.60
N PHE A 161 20.58 -9.86 3.80
CA PHE A 161 21.98 -10.33 3.83
C PHE A 161 23.02 -9.24 4.13
N MET A 162 22.65 -7.95 4.01
CA MET A 162 23.59 -6.88 4.33
C MET A 162 23.63 -6.62 5.84
N PRO A 163 24.78 -6.15 6.39
CA PRO A 163 24.85 -5.68 7.77
C PRO A 163 23.86 -4.53 7.97
N ILE A 164 22.92 -4.72 8.90
CA ILE A 164 21.82 -3.78 9.13
C ILE A 164 22.13 -3.01 10.42
N PRO A 165 22.01 -1.65 10.41
CA PRO A 165 22.21 -0.84 11.62
C PRO A 165 21.08 -1.10 12.64
N PRO A 166 21.23 -0.69 13.90
CA PRO A 166 20.13 -0.66 14.86
C PRO A 166 18.93 0.07 14.26
N ALA A 167 17.73 -0.38 14.61
CA ALA A 167 16.49 0.22 14.13
C ALA A 167 15.79 1.07 15.20
N TYR A 168 16.24 1.02 16.45
CA TYR A 168 15.67 1.77 17.56
C TYR A 168 16.70 2.75 18.11
N TYR A 169 16.28 4.01 18.23
CA TYR A 169 17.08 5.13 18.70
C TYR A 169 16.34 5.85 19.85
N PRO A 170 16.39 5.31 21.09
CA PRO A 170 15.61 5.83 22.22
C PRO A 170 15.93 7.28 22.59
N GLU A 171 17.12 7.78 22.21
CA GLU A 171 17.56 9.15 22.44
C GLU A 171 16.95 10.17 21.47
N LEU A 172 16.34 9.73 20.39
CA LEU A 172 15.68 10.60 19.41
C LEU A 172 14.21 10.78 19.75
N ILE A 173 13.62 11.91 19.31
CA ILE A 173 12.17 12.16 19.43
C ILE A 173 11.35 11.13 18.64
N PHE A 174 11.89 10.73 17.48
CA PHE A 174 11.35 9.65 16.69
C PHE A 174 12.27 8.46 16.87
N HIS A 175 11.78 7.43 17.52
CA HIS A 175 12.57 6.28 17.89
C HIS A 175 12.99 5.43 16.69
N ARG A 176 12.28 5.60 15.55
CA ARG A 176 12.53 4.89 14.29
C ARG A 176 12.59 5.86 13.10
N PRO A 177 13.66 6.61 12.92
CA PRO A 177 13.78 7.62 11.85
C PRO A 177 13.77 7.00 10.43
N GLU A 178 14.14 5.75 10.26
CA GLU A 178 14.09 5.01 8.98
C GLU A 178 12.68 4.96 8.38
N GLU A 179 11.65 5.10 9.20
CA GLU A 179 10.25 5.08 8.77
C GLU A 179 9.84 6.32 7.97
N PHE A 180 10.62 7.39 8.04
CA PHE A 180 10.37 8.58 7.21
C PHE A 180 10.68 8.35 5.73
N GLY A 181 11.53 7.38 5.37
CA GLY A 181 11.75 7.00 3.98
C GLY A 181 10.44 6.62 3.26
N PRO A 182 9.78 5.53 3.67
CA PRO A 182 8.49 5.15 3.10
C PRO A 182 7.40 6.22 3.31
N ALA A 183 7.36 6.90 4.47
CA ALA A 183 6.38 7.96 4.74
C ALA A 183 6.46 9.08 3.69
N LEU A 184 7.67 9.51 3.31
CA LEU A 184 7.88 10.55 2.31
C LEU A 184 7.31 10.15 0.93
N PHE A 185 7.52 8.91 0.49
CA PHE A 185 6.97 8.44 -0.78
C PHE A 185 5.44 8.28 -0.73
N PHE A 186 4.86 7.84 0.41
CA PHE A 186 3.41 7.87 0.61
C PHE A 186 2.87 9.30 0.52
N LEU A 187 3.55 10.27 1.13
CA LEU A 187 3.16 11.68 1.07
C LEU A 187 3.22 12.23 -0.36
N PHE A 188 4.29 11.94 -1.11
CA PHE A 188 4.41 12.38 -2.51
C PHE A 188 3.30 11.76 -3.38
N ALA A 189 3.02 10.47 -3.22
CA ALA A 189 1.92 9.83 -3.90
C ALA A 189 0.58 10.47 -3.52
N LEU A 190 0.32 10.69 -2.23
CA LEU A 190 -0.89 11.32 -1.71
C LEU A 190 -1.10 12.71 -2.30
N ILE A 191 -0.10 13.59 -2.22
CA ILE A 191 -0.17 14.94 -2.79
C ILE A 191 -0.41 14.89 -4.29
N GLY A 192 0.27 13.97 -4.98
CA GLY A 192 0.13 13.82 -6.43
C GLY A 192 -1.26 13.36 -6.86
N TYR A 193 -1.83 12.33 -6.22
CA TYR A 193 -3.19 11.87 -6.51
C TYR A 193 -4.25 12.92 -6.12
N LEU A 194 -4.06 13.65 -5.02
CA LEU A 194 -4.93 14.76 -4.66
C LEU A 194 -4.90 15.87 -5.73
N ARG A 195 -3.71 16.23 -6.24
CA ARG A 195 -3.52 17.24 -7.30
C ARG A 195 -4.05 16.79 -8.66
N LYS A 196 -3.94 15.49 -8.97
CA LYS A 196 -4.51 14.89 -10.19
C LYS A 196 -6.03 15.11 -10.25
N GLY A 197 -6.71 15.02 -9.11
CA GLY A 197 -8.11 15.43 -8.95
C GLY A 197 -9.15 14.43 -9.44
N THR A 198 -8.77 13.33 -10.09
CA THR A 198 -9.69 12.27 -10.58
C THR A 198 -10.42 11.56 -9.46
N TRP A 199 -9.88 11.55 -8.23
CA TRP A 199 -10.54 11.05 -7.04
C TRP A 199 -11.93 11.67 -6.78
N ARG A 200 -12.23 12.82 -7.37
CA ARG A 200 -13.52 13.50 -7.20
C ARG A 200 -14.69 12.72 -7.82
N HIS A 201 -14.43 12.00 -8.89
CA HIS A 201 -15.44 11.24 -9.64
C HIS A 201 -15.08 9.75 -9.78
N ASP A 202 -13.80 9.36 -9.76
CA ASP A 202 -13.37 7.98 -9.80
C ASP A 202 -13.40 7.34 -8.41
N ALA A 203 -14.06 6.18 -8.29
CA ALA A 203 -14.21 5.49 -7.02
C ALA A 203 -12.92 4.79 -6.60
N PHE A 204 -12.17 4.22 -7.56
CA PHE A 204 -10.91 3.56 -7.24
C PHE A 204 -9.89 4.55 -6.69
N GLU A 205 -9.71 5.71 -7.35
CA GLU A 205 -8.77 6.72 -6.86
C GLU A 205 -9.19 7.34 -5.54
N HIS A 206 -10.51 7.45 -5.26
CA HIS A 206 -10.98 7.86 -3.93
C HIS A 206 -10.47 6.92 -2.84
N TRP A 207 -10.64 5.62 -3.01
CA TRP A 207 -10.20 4.63 -2.05
C TRP A 207 -8.67 4.51 -1.99
N LEU A 208 -7.98 4.72 -3.11
CA LEU A 208 -6.51 4.80 -3.14
C LEU A 208 -5.99 5.99 -2.33
N VAL A 209 -6.63 7.17 -2.41
CA VAL A 209 -6.27 8.33 -1.57
C VAL A 209 -6.49 8.02 -0.09
N LEU A 210 -7.58 7.36 0.30
CA LEU A 210 -7.77 6.91 1.68
C LEU A 210 -6.66 5.93 2.13
N SER A 211 -6.31 4.98 1.29
CA SER A 211 -5.20 4.05 1.54
C SER A 211 -3.87 4.80 1.76
N LEU A 212 -3.59 5.82 0.95
CA LEU A 212 -2.36 6.62 1.08
C LEU A 212 -2.34 7.44 2.37
N ILE A 213 -3.49 7.99 2.80
CA ILE A 213 -3.61 8.70 4.09
C ILE A 213 -3.33 7.74 5.25
N VAL A 214 -3.99 6.58 5.26
CA VAL A 214 -3.80 5.57 6.31
C VAL A 214 -2.36 5.05 6.31
N GLY A 215 -1.78 4.78 5.13
CA GLY A 215 -0.40 4.35 4.99
C GLY A 215 0.61 5.39 5.48
N PHE A 216 0.40 6.66 5.12
CA PHE A 216 1.24 7.77 5.57
C PHE A 216 1.19 7.96 7.09
N VAL A 217 -0.01 8.01 7.69
CA VAL A 217 -0.16 8.20 9.14
C VAL A 217 0.38 6.99 9.90
N GLY A 218 0.11 5.77 9.43
CA GLY A 218 0.67 4.56 10.02
C GLY A 218 2.19 4.56 10.07
N GLN A 219 2.83 5.09 9.03
CA GLN A 219 4.28 5.14 8.91
C GLN A 219 4.90 6.33 9.66
N ALA A 220 4.39 7.55 9.41
CA ALA A 220 4.97 8.79 9.91
C ALA A 220 4.60 9.10 11.37
N VAL A 221 3.48 8.54 11.87
CA VAL A 221 2.98 8.86 13.22
C VAL A 221 3.07 7.64 14.13
N PHE A 222 2.51 6.49 13.74
CA PHE A 222 2.51 5.33 14.63
C PHE A 222 3.90 4.66 14.65
N MET A 223 4.37 4.15 13.53
CA MET A 223 5.59 3.35 13.51
C MET A 223 6.85 4.14 13.89
N SER A 224 6.94 5.43 13.54
CA SER A 224 8.10 6.26 13.87
C SER A 224 8.28 6.51 15.37
N PHE A 225 7.21 6.36 16.17
CA PHE A 225 7.24 6.52 17.62
C PHE A 225 7.29 5.18 18.38
N SER A 226 7.29 4.02 17.69
CA SER A 226 7.43 2.72 18.35
C SER A 226 8.78 2.62 19.05
N ASP A 227 8.76 2.29 20.34
CA ASP A 227 9.94 2.18 21.21
C ASP A 227 10.58 0.80 21.16
N GLN A 228 9.77 -0.20 20.90
CA GLN A 228 10.20 -1.61 20.94
C GLN A 228 9.30 -2.50 20.09
N LEU A 229 9.77 -3.72 19.84
CA LEU A 229 8.98 -4.72 19.13
C LEU A 229 7.68 -5.03 19.90
N PHE A 230 6.57 -5.08 19.16
CA PHE A 230 5.25 -5.49 19.63
C PHE A 230 4.59 -4.55 20.64
N ASP A 231 5.04 -3.30 20.74
CA ASP A 231 4.33 -2.25 21.48
C ASP A 231 3.05 -1.82 20.75
N PHE A 232 2.31 -0.89 21.36
CA PHE A 232 1.05 -0.39 20.81
C PHE A 232 1.23 0.25 19.43
N GLU A 233 2.22 1.11 19.28
CA GLU A 233 2.53 1.84 18.04
C GLU A 233 2.89 0.89 16.91
N PHE A 234 3.70 -0.11 17.22
CA PHE A 234 4.08 -1.17 16.29
C PHE A 234 2.87 -1.93 15.77
N ASP A 235 2.01 -2.45 16.66
CA ASP A 235 0.85 -3.24 16.27
C ASP A 235 -0.23 -2.39 15.59
N ALA A 236 -0.42 -1.14 16.02
CA ALA A 236 -1.31 -0.19 15.38
C ALA A 236 -0.87 0.11 13.94
N ALA A 237 0.41 0.37 13.70
CA ALA A 237 0.94 0.59 12.37
C ALA A 237 0.75 -0.64 11.46
N HIS A 238 0.97 -1.86 11.98
CA HIS A 238 0.71 -3.10 11.26
C HIS A 238 -0.78 -3.29 10.96
N THR A 239 -1.66 -2.88 11.86
CA THR A 239 -3.12 -2.89 11.63
C THR A 239 -3.51 -1.87 10.57
N LEU A 240 -2.97 -0.65 10.63
CA LEU A 240 -3.21 0.39 9.63
C LEU A 240 -2.70 -0.02 8.23
N LYS A 241 -1.60 -0.77 8.14
CA LYS A 241 -1.15 -1.38 6.88
C LYS A 241 -2.27 -2.21 6.24
N LYS A 242 -2.90 -3.09 7.01
CA LYS A 242 -4.01 -3.92 6.51
C LYS A 242 -5.23 -3.10 6.13
N VAL A 243 -5.58 -2.08 6.92
CA VAL A 243 -6.66 -1.14 6.59
C VAL A 243 -6.37 -0.44 5.26
N SER A 244 -5.11 -0.01 5.03
CA SER A 244 -4.73 0.62 3.76
C SER A 244 -4.89 -0.34 2.57
N TYR A 245 -4.53 -1.63 2.72
CA TYR A 245 -4.72 -2.64 1.67
C TYR A 245 -6.20 -2.92 1.40
N VAL A 246 -7.02 -2.99 2.45
CA VAL A 246 -8.48 -3.12 2.32
C VAL A 246 -9.09 -1.94 1.59
N CYS A 247 -8.63 -0.71 1.84
CA CYS A 247 -9.10 0.45 1.07
C CYS A 247 -8.84 0.27 -0.44
N VAL A 248 -7.62 -0.15 -0.83
CA VAL A 248 -7.32 -0.40 -2.26
C VAL A 248 -8.21 -1.51 -2.82
N LEU A 249 -8.39 -2.59 -2.06
CA LEU A 249 -9.24 -3.72 -2.45
C LEU A 249 -10.68 -3.28 -2.69
N ILE A 250 -11.27 -2.50 -1.77
CA ILE A 250 -12.63 -1.95 -1.93
C ILE A 250 -12.73 -1.10 -3.20
N GLY A 251 -11.77 -0.21 -3.42
CA GLY A 251 -11.72 0.61 -4.61
C GLY A 251 -11.68 -0.20 -5.90
N LEU A 252 -10.87 -1.24 -5.95
CA LEU A 252 -10.80 -2.16 -7.08
C LEU A 252 -12.11 -2.92 -7.30
N MET A 253 -12.71 -3.45 -6.24
CA MET A 253 -13.98 -4.19 -6.33
C MET A 253 -15.12 -3.32 -6.85
N ILE A 254 -15.26 -2.10 -6.34
CA ILE A 254 -16.26 -1.14 -6.82
C ILE A 254 -16.02 -0.83 -8.30
N SER A 255 -14.79 -0.61 -8.69
CA SER A 255 -14.44 -0.29 -10.07
C SER A 255 -14.74 -1.45 -11.04
N ILE A 256 -14.43 -2.68 -10.65
CA ILE A 256 -14.75 -3.88 -11.44
C ILE A 256 -16.27 -4.03 -11.56
N TYR A 257 -17.00 -3.85 -10.47
CA TYR A 257 -18.46 -3.90 -10.49
C TYR A 257 -19.07 -2.89 -11.48
N VAL A 258 -18.57 -1.66 -11.51
CA VAL A 258 -19.04 -0.63 -12.46
C VAL A 258 -18.79 -1.07 -13.90
N ILE A 259 -17.60 -1.61 -14.21
CA ILE A 259 -17.25 -2.09 -15.54
C ILE A 259 -18.20 -3.21 -16.00
N PHE A 260 -18.45 -4.20 -15.15
CA PHE A 260 -19.35 -5.29 -15.47
C PHE A 260 -20.79 -4.80 -15.69
N ARG A 261 -21.27 -3.89 -14.86
CA ARG A 261 -22.59 -3.30 -14.99
C ARG A 261 -22.77 -2.51 -16.30
N GLU A 262 -21.75 -1.76 -16.70
CA GLU A 262 -21.75 -1.03 -17.97
C GLU A 262 -21.78 -1.99 -19.17
N SER A 263 -20.96 -3.05 -19.14
CA SER A 263 -20.95 -4.08 -20.19
C SER A 263 -22.30 -4.75 -20.34
N TYR A 264 -22.90 -5.21 -19.24
CA TYR A 264 -24.22 -5.84 -19.24
C TYR A 264 -25.31 -4.92 -19.81
N ASN A 265 -25.33 -3.65 -19.40
CA ASN A 265 -26.31 -2.67 -19.89
C ASN A 265 -26.15 -2.44 -21.40
N ASN A 266 -24.91 -2.39 -21.91
CA ASN A 266 -24.64 -2.22 -23.33
C ASN A 266 -25.10 -3.43 -24.17
N GLU A 267 -24.86 -4.66 -23.69
CA GLU A 267 -25.32 -5.87 -24.36
C GLU A 267 -26.86 -5.93 -24.43
N THR A 268 -27.55 -5.58 -23.35
CA THR A 268 -29.01 -5.55 -23.30
C THR A 268 -29.57 -4.52 -24.29
N ARG A 269 -28.96 -3.34 -24.40
CA ARG A 269 -29.39 -2.31 -25.37
C ARG A 269 -29.19 -2.75 -26.82
N ILE A 270 -28.07 -3.44 -27.14
CA ILE A 270 -27.81 -3.95 -28.49
C ILE A 270 -28.82 -5.04 -28.82
N GLY A 271 -29.11 -5.95 -27.89
CA GLY A 271 -30.14 -7.01 -28.06
C GLY A 271 -31.52 -6.42 -28.39
N THR A 272 -31.94 -5.42 -27.63
CA THR A 272 -33.23 -4.73 -27.87
C THR A 272 -33.30 -4.04 -29.23
N VAL A 273 -32.20 -3.44 -29.70
CA VAL A 273 -32.14 -2.80 -31.02
C VAL A 273 -32.24 -3.83 -32.16
N LEU A 274 -31.59 -5.00 -32.00
CA LEU A 274 -31.64 -6.07 -33.00
C LEU A 274 -33.00 -6.75 -33.09
N GLU A 275 -33.81 -6.78 -32.03
CA GLU A 275 -35.16 -7.31 -32.02
C GLU A 275 -36.19 -6.36 -32.64
N THR A 276 -35.85 -5.08 -32.79
CA THR A 276 -36.77 -4.04 -33.32
C THR A 276 -36.50 -3.71 -34.80
N VAL A 277 -35.53 -4.32 -35.44
CA VAL A 277 -35.19 -4.24 -36.89
C VAL A 277 -35.64 -5.51 -37.59
#